data_dcb0c316a024620cbfa4a498c61f3e25
#
_entry.id   dcb0c316a024620cbfa4a498c61f3e25
#
_cell.length_a   1.000
_cell.length_b   1.000
_cell.length_c   1.000
_cell.angle_alpha   90.00
_cell.angle_beta   90.00
_cell.angle_gamma   90.00
#
_symmetry.space_group_name_H-M   'P 1'
#
loop_
_entity.id
_entity.type
_entity.pdbx_description
1 polymer ?
#
loop_
_entity_poly.entity_id
_entity_poly.type
_entity_poly.pdbx_seq_one_letter_code
_entity_poly.pdbx_strand_id
1 'polypeptide(L)'
;MKKRFGPILLLMLTIFSLLSSVSVTASASQVSHAPRVLLAYDSENRANGDQTKNDAVQRLLTSLNLEDHTIRIDQYHAGDIKRLHFKAVITMVNWSQAKLTTSDFAHDRAAFKGLKLHIGPSMATDERQSLGLTLSPRYHQQYWLSDHTSSARQLLSFSESLAVTTQTPATVKTFGTLVPQSQNAKKVPYGVINGNSAYLPYLTANGLSFIVASRLIARFFGHTATYAPLLTITDVTPFTNMDLLHKLATDLENNGIPFAISTTSISVNTDLPAYKRFTSELQWVENHGGVVFLRTPVVYYPKASTQGQLTRLMQTQIRRLIDRQVFPVGLSAPNYWNQDLVYRPAALSYSNNVILTQNPSETKNADADNTAGVYKQAFYGLQEQSLETVHNGTNLAQTDLSFSSPTAVTMTMPDSQKDLTGLVKRVSAAKVSWLDPSAGKFSGTTTVANQRAHYRNGNYYLNGQLTVVPTYNPPKQTKPAPVTPTGALNTFFSVDGVFLFFFMIVSLIVLLAFYIVGRQVYWSMFKKK
;
A
#
# COMPACT_ATOMS: atom_id res chain seq x y z
N MET A 1 -43.00 59.27 -32.96
CA MET A 1 -42.72 58.17 -32.07
C MET A 1 -41.21 57.88 -31.95
N LYS A 2 -40.41 58.79 -31.34
CA LYS A 2 -38.93 58.63 -31.26
C LYS A 2 -38.29 59.11 -29.93
N LYS A 3 -38.93 58.96 -28.76
CA LYS A 3 -38.37 59.49 -27.50
C LYS A 3 -38.59 58.60 -26.24
N ARG A 4 -38.85 57.29 -26.35
CA ARG A 4 -39.10 56.45 -25.16
C ARG A 4 -38.23 55.17 -25.05
N PHE A 5 -37.22 54.98 -25.93
CA PHE A 5 -36.33 53.80 -25.87
C PHE A 5 -35.03 54.05 -25.07
N GLY A 6 -34.64 55.32 -24.85
CA GLY A 6 -33.42 55.65 -24.15
C GLY A 6 -33.38 55.19 -22.68
N PRO A 7 -34.41 55.47 -21.86
CA PRO A 7 -34.35 55.14 -20.41
C PRO A 7 -34.43 53.59 -20.15
N ILE A 8 -35.08 52.84 -21.02
CA ILE A 8 -35.16 51.37 -20.86
C ILE A 8 -33.82 50.70 -21.18
N LEU A 9 -33.12 51.19 -22.20
CA LEU A 9 -31.76 50.71 -22.53
C LEU A 9 -30.76 51.03 -21.43
N LEU A 10 -30.86 52.22 -20.81
CA LEU A 10 -30.00 52.62 -19.68
C LEU A 10 -30.29 51.79 -18.42
N LEU A 11 -31.55 51.44 -18.16
CA LEU A 11 -31.96 50.59 -17.04
C LEU A 11 -31.48 49.14 -17.25
N MET A 12 -31.53 48.58 -18.46
CA MET A 12 -30.97 47.25 -18.76
C MET A 12 -29.45 47.21 -18.64
N LEU A 13 -28.74 48.30 -19.05
CA LEU A 13 -27.28 48.36 -18.91
C LEU A 13 -26.84 48.44 -17.44
N THR A 14 -27.60 49.13 -16.58
CA THR A 14 -27.31 49.22 -15.14
C THR A 14 -27.64 47.89 -14.41
N ILE A 15 -28.65 47.18 -14.81
CA ILE A 15 -28.96 45.83 -14.26
C ILE A 15 -27.89 44.82 -14.69
N PHE A 16 -27.38 44.90 -15.92
CA PHE A 16 -26.31 44.02 -16.40
C PHE A 16 -24.95 44.32 -15.71
N SER A 17 -24.67 45.56 -15.36
CA SER A 17 -23.46 45.94 -14.60
C SER A 17 -23.53 45.58 -13.11
N LEU A 18 -24.73 45.50 -12.54
CA LEU A 18 -24.95 45.01 -11.15
C LEU A 18 -24.89 43.48 -11.02
N LEU A 19 -25.17 42.76 -12.11
CA LEU A 19 -25.04 41.29 -12.16
C LEU A 19 -23.59 40.79 -12.39
N SER A 20 -22.71 41.68 -12.90
CA SER A 20 -21.30 41.32 -13.15
C SER A 20 -20.35 41.57 -11.95
N SER A 21 -20.85 42.08 -10.82
CA SER A 21 -20.03 42.35 -9.62
C SER A 21 -20.23 41.35 -8.48
N VAL A 22 -20.86 40.17 -8.73
CA VAL A 22 -20.70 39.04 -7.81
C VAL A 22 -19.33 38.44 -8.07
N SER A 23 -18.30 39.09 -7.54
CA SER A 23 -17.01 38.44 -7.31
C SER A 23 -17.28 37.28 -6.37
N VAL A 24 -17.43 36.06 -6.92
CA VAL A 24 -17.22 34.85 -6.15
C VAL A 24 -15.76 34.96 -5.71
N THR A 25 -15.53 35.50 -4.54
CA THR A 25 -14.30 35.27 -3.80
C THR A 25 -14.30 33.76 -3.56
N ALA A 26 -13.69 33.02 -4.49
CA ALA A 26 -13.20 31.71 -4.19
C ALA A 26 -12.27 31.93 -2.98
N SER A 27 -12.76 31.69 -1.77
CA SER A 27 -11.89 31.45 -0.63
C SER A 27 -10.95 30.35 -1.10
N ALA A 28 -9.75 30.72 -1.48
CA ALA A 28 -8.66 29.80 -1.57
C ALA A 28 -8.61 29.18 -0.16
N SER A 29 -9.21 28.00 -0.02
CA SER A 29 -8.98 27.15 1.13
C SER A 29 -7.46 27.17 1.27
N GLN A 30 -6.95 27.74 2.38
CA GLN A 30 -5.55 27.59 2.72
C GLN A 30 -5.32 26.09 2.66
N VAL A 31 -4.56 25.65 1.68
CA VAL A 31 -4.07 24.29 1.61
C VAL A 31 -3.18 24.18 2.85
N SER A 32 -3.74 23.66 3.92
CA SER A 32 -2.96 23.32 5.10
C SER A 32 -1.96 22.28 4.62
N HIS A 33 -0.73 22.73 4.36
CA HIS A 33 0.34 21.81 4.00
C HIS A 33 0.50 20.83 5.15
N ALA A 34 0.43 19.54 4.83
CA ALA A 34 0.71 18.47 5.78
C ALA A 34 2.06 18.72 6.46
N PRO A 35 2.21 18.43 7.76
CA PRO A 35 3.48 18.59 8.43
C PRO A 35 4.56 17.74 7.76
N ARG A 36 5.71 18.38 7.44
CA ARG A 36 6.85 17.70 6.81
C ARG A 36 7.68 16.98 7.85
N VAL A 37 7.96 15.71 7.61
CA VAL A 37 8.76 14.83 8.47
C VAL A 37 9.98 14.35 7.71
N LEU A 38 11.16 14.52 8.28
CA LEU A 38 12.38 13.91 7.77
C LEU A 38 12.54 12.51 8.36
N LEU A 39 12.51 11.49 7.53
CA LEU A 39 12.93 10.13 7.87
C LEU A 39 14.37 9.91 7.40
N ALA A 40 15.32 10.02 8.32
CA ALA A 40 16.73 9.80 8.05
C ALA A 40 17.13 8.41 8.53
N TYR A 41 17.61 7.55 7.63
CA TYR A 41 17.97 6.16 7.93
C TYR A 41 19.42 5.86 7.57
N ASP A 42 20.02 4.89 8.28
CA ASP A 42 21.41 4.48 8.08
C ASP A 42 21.58 3.57 6.87
N SER A 43 20.76 2.54 6.77
CA SER A 43 20.77 1.53 5.72
C SER A 43 19.43 0.82 5.63
N GLU A 44 19.18 0.14 4.51
CA GLU A 44 18.00 -0.73 4.35
C GLU A 44 18.22 -2.13 4.96
N ASN A 45 19.40 -2.38 5.52
CA ASN A 45 19.81 -3.67 6.13
C ASN A 45 19.42 -4.91 5.30
N ARG A 46 19.68 -4.87 3.98
CA ARG A 46 19.26 -5.90 3.02
C ARG A 46 19.78 -7.29 3.36
N ALA A 47 20.95 -7.39 3.99
CA ALA A 47 21.54 -8.66 4.39
C ALA A 47 20.68 -9.45 5.39
N ASN A 48 19.87 -8.77 6.20
CA ASN A 48 18.98 -9.38 7.18
C ASN A 48 17.51 -9.50 6.69
N GLY A 49 17.23 -9.19 5.42
CA GLY A 49 15.87 -9.23 4.86
C GLY A 49 14.94 -8.11 5.34
N ASP A 50 15.44 -7.12 6.05
CA ASP A 50 14.67 -6.07 6.72
C ASP A 50 14.41 -4.82 5.84
N GLN A 51 14.39 -4.98 4.52
CA GLN A 51 14.09 -3.90 3.56
C GLN A 51 12.72 -3.24 3.80
N THR A 52 11.86 -3.89 4.56
CA THR A 52 10.46 -3.51 4.76
C THR A 52 10.25 -2.47 5.85
N LYS A 53 11.25 -2.21 6.71
CA LYS A 53 11.08 -1.27 7.85
C LYS A 53 10.90 0.18 7.42
N ASN A 54 11.75 0.67 6.51
CA ASN A 54 11.63 2.02 5.97
C ASN A 54 10.30 2.20 5.26
N ASP A 55 9.92 1.25 4.38
CA ASP A 55 8.64 1.20 3.71
C ASP A 55 7.46 1.24 4.70
N ALA A 56 7.54 0.48 5.80
CA ALA A 56 6.50 0.47 6.82
C ALA A 56 6.34 1.82 7.51
N VAL A 57 7.44 2.49 7.85
CA VAL A 57 7.39 3.83 8.47
C VAL A 57 6.86 4.86 7.47
N GLN A 58 7.30 4.84 6.22
CA GLN A 58 6.82 5.74 5.16
C GLN A 58 5.31 5.62 4.94
N ARG A 59 4.79 4.38 4.80
CA ARG A 59 3.35 4.13 4.66
C ARG A 59 2.57 4.61 5.89
N LEU A 60 3.13 4.41 7.08
CA LEU A 60 2.52 4.88 8.32
C LEU A 60 2.44 6.41 8.36
N LEU A 61 3.53 7.11 8.04
CA LEU A 61 3.55 8.58 8.01
C LEU A 61 2.53 9.12 7.00
N THR A 62 2.47 8.54 5.79
CA THR A 62 1.46 8.92 4.80
C THR A 62 0.03 8.66 5.30
N SER A 63 -0.22 7.53 5.98
CA SER A 63 -1.55 7.21 6.53
C SER A 63 -1.96 8.14 7.69
N LEU A 64 -0.99 8.77 8.34
CA LEU A 64 -1.20 9.83 9.35
C LEU A 64 -1.28 11.23 8.74
N ASN A 65 -1.39 11.34 7.43
CA ASN A 65 -1.43 12.62 6.70
C ASN A 65 -0.20 13.51 6.96
N LEU A 66 0.98 12.91 7.02
CA LEU A 66 2.27 13.56 7.16
C LEU A 66 3.01 13.50 5.82
N GLU A 67 3.67 14.60 5.44
CA GLU A 67 4.52 14.64 4.24
C GLU A 67 5.89 14.06 4.61
N ASP A 68 6.12 12.81 4.21
CA ASP A 68 7.36 12.11 4.43
C ASP A 68 8.43 12.54 3.43
N HIS A 69 9.61 12.90 3.93
CA HIS A 69 10.83 13.07 3.15
C HIS A 69 11.88 12.09 3.67
N THR A 70 12.15 11.07 2.90
CA THR A 70 13.04 9.97 3.30
C THR A 70 14.42 10.12 2.67
N ILE A 71 15.47 10.10 3.47
CA ILE A 71 16.84 10.22 3.00
C ILE A 71 17.78 9.27 3.75
N ARG A 72 18.76 8.71 3.05
CA ARG A 72 19.85 8.02 3.72
C ARG A 72 20.77 9.05 4.38
N ILE A 73 21.20 8.79 5.61
CA ILE A 73 21.96 9.76 6.43
C ILE A 73 23.23 10.25 5.73
N ASP A 74 23.90 9.39 4.96
CA ASP A 74 25.12 9.78 4.21
C ASP A 74 24.86 10.69 3.00
N GLN A 75 23.59 10.85 2.62
CA GLN A 75 23.14 11.76 1.53
C GLN A 75 22.58 13.07 2.08
N TYR A 76 22.61 13.26 3.40
CA TYR A 76 22.12 14.49 4.02
C TYR A 76 23.06 15.67 3.74
N HIS A 77 22.51 16.84 3.45
CA HIS A 77 23.26 18.07 3.25
C HIS A 77 23.04 19.04 4.42
N ALA A 78 24.12 19.68 4.85
CA ALA A 78 24.07 20.67 5.93
C ALA A 78 22.98 21.73 5.68
N GLY A 79 22.18 21.99 6.72
CA GLY A 79 21.09 22.96 6.69
C GLY A 79 19.75 22.45 6.16
N ASP A 80 19.65 21.22 5.65
CA ASP A 80 18.41 20.68 5.05
C ASP A 80 17.24 20.68 6.03
N ILE A 81 17.46 20.34 7.30
CA ILE A 81 16.41 20.36 8.34
C ILE A 81 15.72 21.72 8.40
N LYS A 82 16.50 22.79 8.37
CA LYS A 82 15.98 24.17 8.41
C LYS A 82 15.43 24.61 7.05
N ARG A 83 16.18 24.39 5.98
CA ARG A 83 15.85 24.84 4.61
C ARG A 83 14.54 24.23 4.11
N LEU A 84 14.31 22.95 4.42
CA LEU A 84 13.11 22.23 3.98
C LEU A 84 11.95 22.32 4.99
N HIS A 85 12.12 23.11 6.07
CA HIS A 85 11.09 23.41 7.07
C HIS A 85 10.45 22.19 7.74
N PHE A 86 11.25 21.17 8.08
CA PHE A 86 10.75 20.01 8.78
C PHE A 86 10.16 20.36 10.15
N LYS A 87 9.08 19.68 10.53
CA LYS A 87 8.46 19.76 11.85
C LYS A 87 8.92 18.66 12.79
N ALA A 88 9.42 17.56 12.19
CA ALA A 88 9.93 16.41 12.92
C ALA A 88 11.12 15.77 12.19
N VAL A 89 11.98 15.12 12.96
CA VAL A 89 13.10 14.30 12.49
C VAL A 89 12.96 12.92 13.11
N ILE A 90 12.89 11.90 12.28
CA ILE A 90 12.98 10.50 12.67
C ILE A 90 14.35 9.98 12.27
N THR A 91 15.16 9.57 13.26
CA THR A 91 16.41 8.86 13.01
C THR A 91 16.15 7.38 13.10
N MET A 92 16.32 6.64 12.02
CA MET A 92 16.08 5.20 11.97
C MET A 92 17.39 4.45 11.75
N VAL A 93 17.79 3.66 12.74
CA VAL A 93 19.00 2.84 12.69
C VAL A 93 18.58 1.37 12.53
N ASN A 94 18.80 0.83 11.35
CA ASN A 94 18.45 -0.55 11.01
C ASN A 94 19.59 -1.54 11.30
N TRP A 95 20.82 -1.07 11.30
CA TRP A 95 22.01 -1.89 11.52
C TRP A 95 22.79 -1.44 12.75
N SER A 96 22.88 -2.30 13.75
CA SER A 96 23.49 -1.98 15.05
C SER A 96 24.97 -1.58 14.97
N GLN A 97 25.67 -1.98 13.91
CA GLN A 97 27.08 -1.65 13.68
C GLN A 97 27.26 -0.47 12.72
N ALA A 98 26.15 0.19 12.30
CA ALA A 98 26.25 1.34 11.43
C ALA A 98 27.05 2.47 12.08
N LYS A 99 28.07 2.94 11.38
CA LYS A 99 28.78 4.17 11.75
C LYS A 99 28.02 5.32 11.10
N LEU A 100 27.31 6.09 11.91
CA LEU A 100 26.64 7.32 11.46
C LEU A 100 27.73 8.40 11.29
N THR A 101 28.30 8.50 10.08
CA THR A 101 29.54 9.24 9.83
C THR A 101 29.34 10.70 9.41
N THR A 102 28.10 11.16 9.17
CA THR A 102 27.87 12.54 8.76
C THR A 102 27.68 13.45 9.98
N SER A 103 28.71 14.25 10.23
CA SER A 103 28.69 15.31 11.25
C SER A 103 27.56 16.32 11.03
N ASP A 104 27.21 16.62 9.76
CA ASP A 104 26.20 17.62 9.38
C ASP A 104 24.81 17.26 9.86
N PHE A 105 24.35 16.03 9.60
CA PHE A 105 23.06 15.57 10.11
C PHE A 105 22.99 15.61 11.64
N ALA A 106 24.02 15.11 12.32
CA ALA A 106 24.08 15.10 13.77
C ALA A 106 24.07 16.52 14.35
N HIS A 107 24.81 17.46 13.73
CA HIS A 107 24.84 18.86 14.12
C HIS A 107 23.48 19.54 13.97
N ASP A 108 22.87 19.43 12.81
CA ASP A 108 21.57 20.04 12.52
C ASP A 108 20.45 19.43 13.38
N ARG A 109 20.45 18.12 13.57
CA ARG A 109 19.52 17.43 14.46
C ARG A 109 19.68 17.87 15.92
N ALA A 110 20.90 18.06 16.41
CA ALA A 110 21.16 18.55 17.77
C ALA A 110 20.59 19.98 17.96
N ALA A 111 20.76 20.85 16.99
CA ALA A 111 20.24 22.21 16.99
C ALA A 111 18.71 22.29 16.81
N PHE A 112 18.09 21.27 16.23
CA PHE A 112 16.68 21.23 15.92
C PHE A 112 15.81 21.17 17.19
N LYS A 113 14.77 22.02 17.27
CA LYS A 113 13.87 22.14 18.44
C LYS A 113 12.51 21.47 18.25
N GLY A 114 12.23 20.93 17.04
CA GLY A 114 11.00 20.20 16.75
C GLY A 114 10.97 18.78 17.36
N LEU A 115 10.05 17.99 16.85
CA LEU A 115 9.88 16.61 17.33
C LEU A 115 11.03 15.72 16.86
N LYS A 116 11.57 14.89 17.75
CA LYS A 116 12.68 13.96 17.47
C LYS A 116 12.29 12.54 17.89
N LEU A 117 12.26 11.63 16.97
CA LEU A 117 12.03 10.20 17.23
C LEU A 117 13.26 9.40 16.81
N HIS A 118 13.77 8.58 17.71
CA HIS A 118 14.78 7.58 17.38
C HIS A 118 14.17 6.18 17.34
N ILE A 119 14.44 5.45 16.26
CA ILE A 119 14.02 4.05 16.06
C ILE A 119 15.26 3.18 15.87
N GLY A 120 15.42 2.19 16.72
CA GLY A 120 16.49 1.21 16.62
C GLY A 120 17.64 1.41 17.64
N PRO A 121 18.75 0.71 17.42
CA PRO A 121 19.95 0.79 18.30
C PRO A 121 20.73 2.09 18.08
N SER A 122 21.81 2.26 18.85
CA SER A 122 22.85 3.28 18.62
C SER A 122 22.36 4.74 18.66
N MET A 123 21.43 5.06 19.58
CA MET A 123 20.99 6.43 19.80
C MET A 123 22.15 7.35 20.13
N ALA A 124 22.29 8.45 19.43
CA ALA A 124 23.36 9.43 19.59
C ALA A 124 23.23 10.22 20.90
N THR A 125 24.32 10.88 21.31
CA THR A 125 24.38 11.61 22.59
C THR A 125 23.37 12.77 22.65
N ASP A 126 23.23 13.53 21.58
CA ASP A 126 22.26 14.63 21.47
C ASP A 126 20.82 14.15 21.59
N GLU A 127 20.50 13.00 21.00
CA GLU A 127 19.18 12.38 21.09
C GLU A 127 18.89 11.87 22.50
N ARG A 128 19.88 11.24 23.16
CA ARG A 128 19.77 10.80 24.56
C ARG A 128 19.56 11.98 25.50
N GLN A 129 20.30 13.07 25.32
CA GLN A 129 20.11 14.30 26.07
C GLN A 129 18.72 14.90 25.88
N SER A 130 18.24 14.95 24.63
CA SER A 130 16.90 15.43 24.32
C SER A 130 15.81 14.53 24.91
N LEU A 131 16.00 13.22 24.92
CA LEU A 131 15.08 12.26 25.52
C LEU A 131 15.07 12.38 27.06
N GLY A 132 16.17 12.78 27.66
CA GLY A 132 16.28 12.95 29.11
C GLY A 132 16.09 11.67 29.92
N LEU A 133 16.32 10.50 29.32
CA LEU A 133 16.20 9.19 29.98
C LEU A 133 17.48 8.39 29.85
N THR A 134 17.77 7.59 30.88
CA THR A 134 18.91 6.67 30.88
C THR A 134 18.53 5.41 30.09
N LEU A 135 19.31 5.13 29.06
CA LEU A 135 19.23 3.89 28.28
C LEU A 135 20.32 2.93 28.76
N SER A 136 19.94 1.67 28.97
CA SER A 136 20.83 0.59 29.32
C SER A 136 20.88 -0.45 28.19
N PRO A 137 22.07 -0.73 27.65
CA PRO A 137 22.19 -1.77 26.64
C PRO A 137 21.87 -3.15 27.24
N ARG A 138 21.23 -3.98 26.46
CA ARG A 138 20.95 -5.38 26.76
C ARG A 138 21.46 -6.21 25.60
N TYR A 139 22.29 -7.20 25.91
CA TYR A 139 22.91 -8.06 24.91
C TYR A 139 22.34 -9.48 25.01
N HIS A 140 22.14 -10.14 23.89
CA HIS A 140 21.75 -11.55 23.79
C HIS A 140 20.50 -11.90 24.63
N GLN A 141 19.51 -11.00 24.67
CA GLN A 141 18.25 -11.22 25.38
C GLN A 141 17.09 -11.27 24.42
N GLN A 142 16.17 -12.20 24.67
CA GLN A 142 14.90 -12.29 24.00
C GLN A 142 13.79 -11.78 24.89
N TYR A 143 12.83 -11.05 24.28
CA TYR A 143 11.75 -10.40 25.00
C TYR A 143 10.40 -10.81 24.45
N TRP A 144 9.46 -10.98 25.35
CA TRP A 144 8.05 -10.90 25.03
C TRP A 144 7.63 -9.43 24.99
N LEU A 145 6.97 -9.03 23.91
CA LEU A 145 6.24 -7.76 23.87
C LEU A 145 4.79 -8.03 24.27
N SER A 146 4.32 -7.27 25.26
CA SER A 146 2.92 -7.25 25.68
C SER A 146 2.33 -5.88 25.39
N ASP A 147 1.13 -5.85 24.81
CA ASP A 147 0.39 -4.60 24.60
C ASP A 147 -0.24 -4.13 25.92
N HIS A 148 -0.44 -2.82 26.07
CA HIS A 148 -1.12 -2.22 27.22
C HIS A 148 -2.62 -2.08 27.02
N THR A 149 -3.09 -2.11 25.77
CA THR A 149 -4.48 -1.81 25.40
C THR A 149 -5.24 -3.06 24.94
N SER A 150 -4.57 -4.17 24.81
CA SER A 150 -5.16 -5.46 24.41
C SER A 150 -4.47 -6.61 25.15
N SER A 151 -5.04 -7.80 25.04
CA SER A 151 -4.43 -9.04 25.56
C SER A 151 -3.29 -9.57 24.66
N ALA A 152 -2.91 -8.82 23.63
CA ALA A 152 -1.91 -9.25 22.66
C ALA A 152 -0.52 -9.38 23.28
N ARG A 153 0.13 -10.49 22.93
CA ARG A 153 1.52 -10.79 23.34
C ARG A 153 2.24 -11.50 22.21
N GLN A 154 3.46 -11.08 21.93
CA GLN A 154 4.31 -11.66 20.89
C GLN A 154 5.74 -11.82 21.38
N LEU A 155 6.37 -12.97 21.11
CA LEU A 155 7.78 -13.15 21.28
C LEU A 155 8.52 -12.40 20.16
N LEU A 156 9.34 -11.43 20.51
CA LEU A 156 10.14 -10.69 19.52
C LEU A 156 11.27 -11.55 19.00
N SER A 157 11.74 -11.24 17.80
CA SER A 157 12.94 -11.86 17.25
C SER A 157 14.13 -11.61 18.19
N PHE A 158 15.05 -12.57 18.22
CA PHE A 158 16.27 -12.41 19.00
C PHE A 158 17.04 -11.17 18.55
N SER A 159 17.51 -10.38 19.51
CA SER A 159 18.31 -9.19 19.25
C SER A 159 19.67 -9.31 19.90
N GLU A 160 20.73 -9.11 19.12
CA GLU A 160 22.10 -9.09 19.64
C GLU A 160 22.33 -7.92 20.62
N SER A 161 21.70 -6.79 20.35
CA SER A 161 21.80 -5.59 21.17
C SER A 161 20.49 -4.81 21.15
N LEU A 162 19.96 -4.50 22.32
CA LEU A 162 18.76 -3.70 22.52
C LEU A 162 19.01 -2.68 23.64
N ALA A 163 18.83 -1.39 23.41
CA ALA A 163 18.91 -0.39 24.47
C ALA A 163 17.50 -0.14 25.04
N VAL A 164 17.36 -0.26 26.35
CA VAL A 164 16.07 -0.12 27.04
C VAL A 164 16.12 0.96 28.11
N THR A 165 14.99 1.61 28.38
CA THR A 165 14.86 2.56 29.49
C THR A 165 14.70 1.79 30.80
N THR A 166 15.55 2.06 31.77
CA THR A 166 15.52 1.36 33.08
C THR A 166 14.69 2.09 34.12
N GLN A 167 14.56 3.40 33.98
CA GLN A 167 13.76 4.26 34.85
C GLN A 167 12.90 5.18 34.01
N THR A 168 11.59 5.19 34.26
CA THR A 168 10.63 6.04 33.59
C THR A 168 9.86 6.86 34.59
N PRO A 169 10.15 8.18 34.69
CA PRO A 169 9.35 9.11 35.50
C PRO A 169 7.86 9.07 35.10
N ALA A 170 6.97 9.40 36.01
CA ALA A 170 5.53 9.37 35.78
C ALA A 170 5.05 10.30 34.63
N THR A 171 5.85 11.30 34.28
CA THR A 171 5.60 12.22 33.17
C THR A 171 5.84 11.60 31.79
N VAL A 172 6.57 10.49 31.72
CA VAL A 172 6.91 9.79 30.50
C VAL A 172 5.77 8.87 30.08
N LYS A 173 5.30 9.03 28.84
CA LYS A 173 4.30 8.12 28.27
C LYS A 173 4.99 6.85 27.77
N THR A 174 4.46 5.69 28.17
CA THR A 174 5.01 4.38 27.79
C THR A 174 4.05 3.62 26.86
N PHE A 175 4.61 2.82 25.96
CA PHE A 175 3.88 2.04 24.97
C PHE A 175 4.39 0.61 24.95
N GLY A 176 3.53 -0.36 25.25
CA GLY A 176 3.90 -1.76 25.39
C GLY A 176 4.92 -2.05 26.48
N THR A 177 5.06 -3.30 26.85
CA THR A 177 6.02 -3.77 27.86
C THR A 177 6.87 -4.88 27.29
N LEU A 178 8.18 -4.75 27.41
CA LEU A 178 9.15 -5.81 27.17
C LEU A 178 9.31 -6.64 28.44
N VAL A 179 8.98 -7.90 28.35
CA VAL A 179 9.13 -8.89 29.41
C VAL A 179 10.27 -9.81 29.03
N PRO A 180 11.41 -9.79 29.73
CA PRO A 180 12.52 -10.69 29.43
C PRO A 180 12.09 -12.16 29.57
N GLN A 181 12.66 -13.02 28.75
CA GLN A 181 12.40 -14.46 28.86
C GLN A 181 13.06 -15.08 30.10
N SER A 182 14.14 -14.49 30.59
CA SER A 182 14.80 -14.90 31.83
C SER A 182 14.00 -14.49 33.09
N GLN A 183 13.81 -15.40 34.02
CA GLN A 183 12.89 -15.26 35.16
C GLN A 183 13.21 -14.08 36.12
N ASN A 184 14.43 -13.59 36.17
CA ASN A 184 14.88 -12.57 37.16
C ASN A 184 15.08 -11.17 36.59
N ALA A 185 14.72 -10.92 35.31
CA ALA A 185 14.97 -9.62 34.70
C ALA A 185 13.72 -8.70 34.77
N LYS A 186 13.97 -7.43 35.08
CA LYS A 186 12.93 -6.40 35.24
C LYS A 186 12.21 -6.12 33.92
N LYS A 187 10.88 -6.05 33.98
CA LYS A 187 10.04 -5.55 32.86
C LYS A 187 10.38 -4.09 32.58
N VAL A 188 10.43 -3.71 31.30
CA VAL A 188 10.74 -2.35 30.86
C VAL A 188 9.76 -1.92 29.75
N PRO A 189 9.51 -0.61 29.56
CA PRO A 189 8.66 -0.16 28.45
C PRO A 189 9.31 -0.49 27.11
N TYR A 190 8.46 -0.83 26.12
CA TYR A 190 8.88 -1.04 24.73
C TYR A 190 9.17 0.29 24.05
N GLY A 191 8.29 1.28 24.14
CA GLY A 191 8.49 2.59 23.56
C GLY A 191 8.15 3.69 24.54
N VAL A 192 8.76 4.87 24.40
CA VAL A 192 8.57 6.01 25.29
C VAL A 192 8.47 7.32 24.54
N ILE A 193 7.64 8.24 25.07
CA ILE A 193 7.58 9.65 24.66
C ILE A 193 7.85 10.51 25.88
N ASN A 194 8.83 11.41 25.79
CA ASN A 194 9.14 12.43 26.79
C ASN A 194 9.25 13.81 26.13
N GLY A 195 8.24 14.66 26.33
CA GLY A 195 8.15 15.97 25.66
C GLY A 195 8.17 15.86 24.13
N ASN A 196 9.14 16.53 23.53
CA ASN A 196 9.36 16.54 22.07
C ASN A 196 10.25 15.40 21.57
N SER A 197 10.60 14.44 22.42
CA SER A 197 11.48 13.33 22.07
C SER A 197 10.77 11.99 22.30
N ALA A 198 11.02 11.04 21.42
CA ALA A 198 10.49 9.67 21.52
C ALA A 198 11.55 8.64 21.15
N TYR A 199 11.36 7.42 21.64
CA TYR A 199 12.29 6.32 21.42
C TYR A 199 11.56 4.98 21.27
N LEU A 200 11.99 4.23 20.25
CA LEU A 200 11.61 2.84 19.99
C LEU A 200 12.88 2.01 19.81
N PRO A 201 13.21 1.07 20.71
CA PRO A 201 14.46 0.31 20.63
C PRO A 201 14.47 -0.71 19.50
N TYR A 202 13.28 -1.09 19.00
CA TYR A 202 13.11 -2.15 18.02
C TYR A 202 11.81 -1.92 17.23
N LEU A 203 11.85 -2.18 15.93
CA LEU A 203 10.70 -2.15 15.04
C LEU A 203 10.79 -3.29 14.04
N THR A 204 9.68 -3.98 13.84
CA THR A 204 9.44 -4.83 12.67
C THR A 204 8.39 -4.18 11.76
N ALA A 205 8.34 -4.61 10.50
CA ALA A 205 7.33 -4.11 9.55
C ALA A 205 5.93 -4.72 9.76
N ASN A 206 5.79 -5.67 10.67
CA ASN A 206 4.57 -6.44 10.91
C ASN A 206 4.44 -6.87 12.37
N GLY A 207 3.34 -7.55 12.70
CA GLY A 207 3.07 -8.10 14.02
C GLY A 207 2.82 -7.05 15.10
N LEU A 208 2.88 -7.49 16.36
CA LEU A 208 2.58 -6.62 17.51
C LEU A 208 3.59 -5.48 17.67
N SER A 209 4.86 -5.72 17.34
CA SER A 209 5.89 -4.69 17.36
C SER A 209 5.50 -3.49 16.49
N PHE A 210 5.01 -3.74 15.27
CA PHE A 210 4.53 -2.68 14.38
C PHE A 210 3.29 -1.97 14.95
N ILE A 211 2.31 -2.72 15.46
CA ILE A 211 1.06 -2.14 15.98
C ILE A 211 1.32 -1.21 17.17
N VAL A 212 2.17 -1.64 18.11
CA VAL A 212 2.53 -0.81 19.27
C VAL A 212 3.40 0.39 18.86
N ALA A 213 4.33 0.20 17.91
CA ALA A 213 5.14 1.29 17.35
C ALA A 213 4.27 2.31 16.60
N SER A 214 3.31 1.86 15.78
CA SER A 214 2.39 2.76 15.06
C SER A 214 1.56 3.61 16.02
N ARG A 215 1.16 3.06 17.17
CA ARG A 215 0.47 3.79 18.22
C ARG A 215 1.36 4.86 18.86
N LEU A 216 2.61 4.54 19.15
CA LEU A 216 3.58 5.51 19.66
C LEU A 216 3.77 6.64 18.64
N ILE A 217 4.05 6.31 17.38
CA ILE A 217 4.28 7.29 16.30
C ILE A 217 3.04 8.17 16.12
N ALA A 218 1.85 7.60 16.02
CA ALA A 218 0.61 8.36 15.93
C ALA A 218 0.45 9.35 17.11
N ARG A 219 0.65 8.87 18.34
CA ARG A 219 0.58 9.72 19.54
C ARG A 219 1.63 10.79 19.57
N PHE A 220 2.82 10.51 19.09
CA PHE A 220 3.92 11.47 19.02
C PHE A 220 3.61 12.63 18.07
N PHE A 221 2.91 12.36 16.98
CA PHE A 221 2.41 13.36 16.04
C PHE A 221 1.03 13.93 16.41
N GLY A 222 0.53 13.68 17.62
CA GLY A 222 -0.73 14.25 18.12
C GLY A 222 -2.00 13.52 17.67
N HIS A 223 -1.90 12.41 16.94
CA HIS A 223 -3.05 11.59 16.56
C HIS A 223 -3.50 10.72 17.73
N THR A 224 -4.75 10.92 18.17
CA THR A 224 -5.32 10.19 19.32
C THR A 224 -6.45 9.25 18.94
N ALA A 225 -6.96 9.36 17.72
CA ALA A 225 -8.03 8.53 17.22
C ALA A 225 -7.64 7.06 17.09
N THR A 226 -8.62 6.19 17.22
CA THR A 226 -8.55 4.78 16.84
C THR A 226 -9.39 4.57 15.59
N TYR A 227 -8.94 3.68 14.73
CA TYR A 227 -9.54 3.41 13.42
C TYR A 227 -9.96 1.95 13.34
N ALA A 228 -11.16 1.71 12.83
CA ALA A 228 -11.59 0.41 12.36
C ALA A 228 -10.82 0.11 11.04
N PRO A 229 -10.21 -1.06 10.88
CA PRO A 229 -9.51 -1.39 9.64
C PRO A 229 -10.48 -1.75 8.53
N LEU A 230 -10.12 -1.43 7.29
CA LEU A 230 -10.84 -1.81 6.08
C LEU A 230 -10.40 -3.20 5.64
N LEU A 231 -11.30 -4.19 5.66
CA LEU A 231 -11.04 -5.48 5.02
C LEU A 231 -10.87 -5.26 3.51
N THR A 232 -9.76 -5.71 2.94
CA THR A 232 -9.47 -5.48 1.51
C THR A 232 -9.03 -6.77 0.83
N ILE A 233 -9.80 -7.22 -0.15
CA ILE A 233 -9.45 -8.38 -0.98
C ILE A 233 -8.64 -7.89 -2.17
N THR A 234 -7.42 -8.40 -2.34
CA THR A 234 -6.48 -8.03 -3.40
C THR A 234 -6.45 -9.05 -4.53
N ASP A 235 -5.71 -8.71 -5.59
CA ASP A 235 -5.42 -9.58 -6.74
C ASP A 235 -6.66 -10.03 -7.54
N VAL A 236 -7.74 -9.25 -7.44
CA VAL A 236 -8.91 -9.42 -8.30
C VAL A 236 -8.61 -8.81 -9.67
N THR A 237 -8.80 -9.60 -10.73
CA THR A 237 -8.52 -9.24 -12.12
C THR A 237 -9.62 -9.77 -13.05
N PRO A 238 -9.69 -9.38 -14.32
CA PRO A 238 -10.61 -9.98 -15.28
C PRO A 238 -10.44 -11.50 -15.50
N PHE A 239 -9.35 -12.09 -15.01
CA PHE A 239 -9.05 -13.52 -15.09
C PHE A 239 -9.39 -14.29 -13.79
N THR A 240 -9.80 -13.58 -12.75
CA THR A 240 -10.26 -14.18 -11.49
C THR A 240 -11.49 -15.06 -11.73
N ASN A 241 -11.64 -16.11 -10.94
CA ASN A 241 -12.85 -16.90 -10.94
C ASN A 241 -14.04 -16.07 -10.41
N MET A 242 -14.89 -15.59 -11.31
CA MET A 242 -16.00 -14.70 -10.98
C MET A 242 -17.07 -15.37 -10.10
N ASP A 243 -17.26 -16.69 -10.19
CA ASP A 243 -18.19 -17.40 -9.30
C ASP A 243 -17.70 -17.40 -7.86
N LEU A 244 -16.38 -17.51 -7.65
CA LEU A 244 -15.78 -17.37 -6.31
C LEU A 244 -15.88 -15.93 -5.79
N LEU A 245 -15.69 -14.91 -6.65
CA LEU A 245 -15.84 -13.51 -6.25
C LEU A 245 -17.28 -13.20 -5.86
N HIS A 246 -18.25 -13.67 -6.67
CA HIS A 246 -19.69 -13.56 -6.39
C HIS A 246 -20.04 -14.16 -5.02
N LYS A 247 -19.56 -15.40 -4.80
CA LYS A 247 -19.81 -16.10 -3.55
C LYS A 247 -19.13 -15.42 -2.36
N LEU A 248 -17.89 -14.93 -2.53
CA LEU A 248 -17.18 -14.20 -1.49
C LEU A 248 -17.95 -12.95 -1.04
N ALA A 249 -18.41 -12.12 -2.00
CA ALA A 249 -19.19 -10.93 -1.69
C ALA A 249 -20.48 -11.28 -0.93
N THR A 250 -21.20 -12.30 -1.41
CA THR A 250 -22.42 -12.79 -0.75
C THR A 250 -22.17 -13.34 0.65
N ASP A 251 -21.10 -14.12 0.83
CA ASP A 251 -20.77 -14.70 2.14
C ASP A 251 -20.32 -13.61 3.14
N LEU A 252 -19.58 -12.59 2.70
CA LEU A 252 -19.18 -11.47 3.56
C LEU A 252 -20.39 -10.63 3.96
N GLU A 253 -21.29 -10.29 3.03
CA GLU A 253 -22.53 -9.57 3.33
C GLU A 253 -23.41 -10.35 4.31
N ASN A 254 -23.63 -11.65 4.09
CA ASN A 254 -24.43 -12.51 4.98
C ASN A 254 -23.86 -12.59 6.41
N ASN A 255 -22.56 -12.36 6.57
CA ASN A 255 -21.90 -12.26 7.87
C ASN A 255 -21.81 -10.82 8.40
N GLY A 256 -22.40 -9.84 7.70
CA GLY A 256 -22.37 -8.43 8.10
C GLY A 256 -20.96 -7.82 8.06
N ILE A 257 -20.08 -8.31 7.19
CA ILE A 257 -18.69 -7.88 7.09
C ILE A 257 -18.52 -6.98 5.86
N PRO A 258 -18.39 -5.65 6.07
CA PRO A 258 -18.11 -4.73 4.98
C PRO A 258 -16.67 -4.90 4.49
N PHE A 259 -16.43 -4.66 3.20
CA PHE A 259 -15.13 -4.93 2.60
C PHE A 259 -14.83 -4.02 1.41
N ALA A 260 -13.58 -4.07 0.96
CA ALA A 260 -13.12 -3.46 -0.27
C ALA A 260 -12.50 -4.51 -1.20
N ILE A 261 -12.60 -4.26 -2.50
CA ILE A 261 -11.86 -5.00 -3.53
C ILE A 261 -10.78 -4.10 -4.09
N SER A 262 -9.53 -4.56 -4.07
CA SER A 262 -8.43 -3.95 -4.82
C SER A 262 -8.25 -4.71 -6.13
N THR A 263 -8.70 -4.13 -7.25
CA THR A 263 -8.77 -4.79 -8.55
C THR A 263 -7.83 -4.18 -9.56
N THR A 264 -7.19 -5.02 -10.38
CA THR A 264 -6.45 -4.58 -11.58
C THR A 264 -7.37 -4.69 -12.79
N SER A 265 -7.51 -3.60 -13.55
CA SER A 265 -8.32 -3.57 -14.77
C SER A 265 -7.44 -3.67 -16.02
N ILE A 266 -8.07 -3.75 -17.20
CA ILE A 266 -7.43 -3.74 -18.50
C ILE A 266 -7.89 -2.52 -19.31
N SER A 267 -7.07 -2.12 -20.29
CA SER A 267 -7.37 -0.97 -21.16
C SER A 267 -7.82 -1.36 -22.57
N VAL A 268 -7.60 -2.62 -22.95
CA VAL A 268 -7.95 -3.18 -24.27
C VAL A 268 -8.88 -4.37 -24.08
N ASN A 269 -9.59 -4.78 -25.15
CA ASN A 269 -10.52 -5.91 -25.14
C ASN A 269 -11.68 -5.76 -24.12
N THR A 270 -12.08 -4.53 -23.83
CA THR A 270 -13.13 -4.22 -22.84
C THR A 270 -14.55 -4.48 -23.34
N ASP A 271 -14.71 -4.86 -24.60
CA ASP A 271 -15.95 -5.30 -25.24
C ASP A 271 -16.18 -6.81 -25.14
N LEU A 272 -15.14 -7.58 -24.80
CA LEU A 272 -15.23 -9.03 -24.67
C LEU A 272 -16.16 -9.47 -23.53
N PRO A 273 -16.83 -10.64 -23.67
CA PRO A 273 -17.71 -11.18 -22.62
C PRO A 273 -17.03 -11.32 -21.26
N ALA A 274 -15.75 -11.69 -21.22
CA ALA A 274 -14.98 -11.84 -19.98
C ALA A 274 -14.87 -10.51 -19.21
N TYR A 275 -14.61 -9.38 -19.90
CA TYR A 275 -14.55 -8.08 -19.25
C TYR A 275 -15.94 -7.60 -18.79
N LYS A 276 -16.99 -7.87 -19.60
CA LYS A 276 -18.37 -7.57 -19.20
C LYS A 276 -18.73 -8.32 -17.92
N ARG A 277 -18.41 -9.60 -17.85
CA ARG A 277 -18.63 -10.41 -16.66
C ARG A 277 -17.86 -9.87 -15.44
N PHE A 278 -16.58 -9.58 -15.61
CA PHE A 278 -15.75 -8.98 -14.56
C PHE A 278 -16.38 -7.68 -14.00
N THR A 279 -16.79 -6.74 -14.87
CA THR A 279 -17.41 -5.49 -14.41
C THR A 279 -18.77 -5.72 -13.76
N SER A 280 -19.53 -6.71 -14.20
CA SER A 280 -20.82 -7.08 -13.59
C SER A 280 -20.63 -7.67 -12.18
N GLU A 281 -19.56 -8.45 -11.96
CA GLU A 281 -19.25 -8.95 -10.62
C GLU A 281 -18.72 -7.84 -9.70
N LEU A 282 -18.02 -6.84 -10.23
CA LEU A 282 -17.68 -5.65 -9.44
C LEU A 282 -18.93 -4.82 -9.07
N GLN A 283 -19.93 -4.73 -9.95
CA GLN A 283 -21.24 -4.14 -9.61
C GLN A 283 -21.96 -4.96 -8.52
N TRP A 284 -21.87 -6.28 -8.60
CA TRP A 284 -22.38 -7.15 -7.54
C TRP A 284 -21.72 -6.84 -6.20
N VAL A 285 -20.39 -6.71 -6.16
CA VAL A 285 -19.62 -6.30 -4.98
C VAL A 285 -20.12 -4.95 -4.43
N GLU A 286 -20.27 -3.93 -5.30
CA GLU A 286 -20.72 -2.59 -4.90
C GLU A 286 -22.16 -2.58 -4.36
N ASN A 287 -23.02 -3.50 -4.79
CA ASN A 287 -24.39 -3.66 -4.29
C ASN A 287 -24.49 -4.53 -3.01
N HIS A 288 -23.41 -5.22 -2.62
CA HIS A 288 -23.37 -6.15 -1.49
C HIS A 288 -22.38 -5.69 -0.40
N GLY A 289 -22.37 -4.39 -0.12
CA GLY A 289 -21.58 -3.79 0.98
C GLY A 289 -20.09 -3.65 0.70
N GLY A 290 -19.64 -3.96 -0.51
CA GLY A 290 -18.25 -3.76 -0.93
C GLY A 290 -18.01 -2.43 -1.63
N VAL A 291 -16.75 -1.98 -1.63
CA VAL A 291 -16.29 -0.83 -2.44
C VAL A 291 -15.08 -1.22 -3.27
N VAL A 292 -14.88 -0.54 -4.41
CA VAL A 292 -13.83 -0.88 -5.37
C VAL A 292 -12.70 0.15 -5.31
N PHE A 293 -11.46 -0.34 -5.17
CA PHE A 293 -10.22 0.41 -5.38
C PHE A 293 -9.56 -0.11 -6.66
N LEU A 294 -9.17 0.80 -7.55
CA LEU A 294 -8.41 0.40 -8.74
C LEU A 294 -6.91 0.31 -8.39
N ARG A 295 -6.32 -0.86 -8.62
CA ARG A 295 -4.90 -1.09 -8.44
C ARG A 295 -4.11 -0.56 -9.63
N THR A 296 -2.96 0.05 -9.34
CA THR A 296 -2.03 0.47 -10.38
C THR A 296 -1.49 -0.74 -11.17
N PRO A 297 -1.23 -0.57 -12.47
CA PRO A 297 -0.74 -1.65 -13.32
C PRO A 297 0.72 -2.01 -12.98
N VAL A 298 1.17 -3.18 -13.43
CA VAL A 298 2.60 -3.54 -13.38
C VAL A 298 3.33 -2.83 -14.52
N VAL A 299 4.42 -2.13 -14.20
CA VAL A 299 5.29 -1.46 -15.18
C VAL A 299 6.60 -2.23 -15.30
N TYR A 300 6.88 -2.78 -16.48
CA TYR A 300 8.06 -3.63 -16.70
C TYR A 300 9.33 -2.83 -17.02
N TYR A 301 9.21 -1.73 -17.77
CA TYR A 301 10.33 -0.91 -18.22
C TYR A 301 10.10 0.56 -17.86
N PRO A 302 10.27 0.91 -16.59
CA PRO A 302 10.03 2.28 -16.13
C PRO A 302 11.07 3.24 -16.67
N LYS A 303 10.61 4.39 -17.17
CA LYS A 303 11.44 5.52 -17.58
C LYS A 303 10.64 6.80 -17.38
N ALA A 304 11.31 7.93 -17.15
CA ALA A 304 10.64 9.23 -17.08
C ALA A 304 9.79 9.53 -18.34
N SER A 305 10.24 9.11 -19.51
CA SER A 305 9.50 9.25 -20.78
C SER A 305 8.22 8.41 -20.88
N THR A 306 8.00 7.44 -20.00
CA THR A 306 6.79 6.59 -20.02
C THR A 306 5.60 7.24 -19.31
N GLN A 307 5.76 8.40 -18.69
CA GLN A 307 4.69 9.10 -17.95
C GLN A 307 3.40 9.25 -18.79
N GLY A 308 3.52 9.71 -20.02
CA GLY A 308 2.36 9.91 -20.89
C GLY A 308 1.62 8.62 -21.26
N GLN A 309 2.33 7.49 -21.38
CA GLN A 309 1.71 6.18 -21.60
C GLN A 309 0.96 5.72 -20.35
N LEU A 310 1.59 5.81 -19.18
CA LEU A 310 0.98 5.43 -17.92
C LEU A 310 -0.25 6.28 -17.61
N THR A 311 -0.16 7.60 -17.84
CA THR A 311 -1.28 8.53 -17.73
C THR A 311 -2.47 8.08 -18.58
N ARG A 312 -2.24 7.80 -19.87
CA ARG A 312 -3.30 7.32 -20.78
C ARG A 312 -3.87 5.98 -20.34
N LEU A 313 -3.02 5.06 -19.88
CA LEU A 313 -3.43 3.75 -19.39
C LEU A 313 -4.38 3.90 -18.18
N MET A 314 -3.96 4.66 -17.16
CA MET A 314 -4.79 4.90 -15.96
C MET A 314 -6.11 5.59 -16.30
N GLN A 315 -6.06 6.63 -17.12
CA GLN A 315 -7.28 7.32 -17.58
C GLN A 315 -8.24 6.37 -18.31
N THR A 316 -7.70 5.51 -19.16
CA THR A 316 -8.51 4.55 -19.92
C THR A 316 -9.14 3.52 -18.98
N GLN A 317 -8.37 2.96 -18.04
CA GLN A 317 -8.89 1.97 -17.08
C GLN A 317 -10.00 2.57 -16.19
N ILE A 318 -9.77 3.77 -15.62
CA ILE A 318 -10.76 4.45 -14.78
C ILE A 318 -12.03 4.73 -15.58
N ARG A 319 -11.90 5.30 -16.79
CA ARG A 319 -13.03 5.62 -17.66
C ARG A 319 -13.83 4.36 -18.01
N ARG A 320 -13.15 3.26 -18.42
CA ARG A 320 -13.81 2.01 -18.77
C ARG A 320 -14.61 1.40 -17.62
N LEU A 321 -14.11 1.52 -16.39
CA LEU A 321 -14.88 1.10 -15.21
C LEU A 321 -16.13 1.98 -15.03
N ILE A 322 -15.97 3.30 -15.08
CA ILE A 322 -17.09 4.24 -14.91
C ILE A 322 -18.13 4.07 -16.05
N ASP A 323 -17.70 3.89 -17.30
CA ASP A 323 -18.58 3.62 -18.43
C ASP A 323 -19.37 2.31 -18.27
N ARG A 324 -18.83 1.38 -17.46
CA ARG A 324 -19.49 0.13 -17.05
C ARG A 324 -20.20 0.26 -15.69
N GLN A 325 -20.38 1.48 -15.20
CA GLN A 325 -21.07 1.75 -13.93
C GLN A 325 -20.44 1.02 -12.73
N VAL A 326 -19.12 0.85 -12.73
CA VAL A 326 -18.29 0.50 -11.59
C VAL A 326 -17.56 1.77 -11.16
N PHE A 327 -17.65 2.15 -9.88
CA PHE A 327 -17.22 3.45 -9.41
C PHE A 327 -16.06 3.34 -8.40
N PRO A 328 -14.79 3.33 -8.86
CA PRO A 328 -13.67 3.25 -7.95
C PRO A 328 -13.69 4.39 -6.91
N VAL A 329 -13.70 4.04 -5.62
CA VAL A 329 -13.68 4.99 -4.51
C VAL A 329 -12.27 5.44 -4.14
N GLY A 330 -11.26 4.81 -4.73
CA GLY A 330 -9.86 5.06 -4.47
C GLY A 330 -8.95 4.27 -5.40
N LEU A 331 -7.66 4.41 -5.16
CA LEU A 331 -6.60 3.68 -5.85
C LEU A 331 -5.82 2.83 -4.87
N SER A 332 -5.16 1.79 -5.33
CA SER A 332 -4.22 1.01 -4.53
C SER A 332 -2.91 0.82 -5.29
N ALA A 333 -1.80 0.92 -4.57
CA ALA A 333 -0.48 0.82 -5.15
C ALA A 333 0.55 0.34 -4.13
N PRO A 334 1.66 -0.28 -4.54
CA PRO A 334 2.84 -0.39 -3.71
C PRO A 334 3.37 1.01 -3.34
N ASN A 335 3.92 1.15 -2.14
CA ASN A 335 4.31 2.45 -1.59
C ASN A 335 5.31 3.23 -2.46
N TYR A 336 6.22 2.55 -3.15
CA TYR A 336 7.20 3.23 -4.00
C TYR A 336 6.57 4.09 -5.12
N TRP A 337 5.32 3.80 -5.51
CA TRP A 337 4.56 4.64 -6.44
C TRP A 337 4.31 6.04 -5.88
N ASN A 338 4.14 6.13 -4.56
CA ASN A 338 3.94 7.40 -3.87
C ASN A 338 5.21 8.26 -3.79
N GLN A 339 6.37 7.64 -3.97
CA GLN A 339 7.69 8.25 -3.94
C GLN A 339 8.37 8.22 -5.32
N ASP A 340 7.60 8.49 -6.37
CA ASP A 340 8.09 8.53 -7.74
C ASP A 340 7.46 9.70 -8.49
N LEU A 341 8.30 10.54 -9.11
CA LEU A 341 7.90 11.75 -9.83
C LEU A 341 7.09 11.46 -11.10
N VAL A 342 7.13 10.23 -11.59
CA VAL A 342 6.37 9.76 -12.75
C VAL A 342 5.09 9.06 -12.33
N TYR A 343 5.20 8.09 -11.42
CA TYR A 343 4.06 7.23 -11.06
C TYR A 343 2.98 7.99 -10.27
N ARG A 344 3.40 8.79 -9.29
CA ARG A 344 2.46 9.55 -8.47
C ARG A 344 1.54 10.45 -9.31
N PRO A 345 2.04 11.38 -10.15
CA PRO A 345 1.17 12.21 -10.98
C PRO A 345 0.47 11.45 -12.10
N ALA A 346 1.09 10.42 -12.68
CA ALA A 346 0.50 9.67 -13.79
C ALA A 346 -0.61 8.70 -13.36
N ALA A 347 -0.62 8.25 -12.11
CA ALA A 347 -1.57 7.26 -11.61
C ALA A 347 -2.30 7.72 -10.34
N LEU A 348 -1.59 8.05 -9.25
CA LEU A 348 -2.22 8.24 -7.94
C LEU A 348 -2.98 9.55 -7.80
N SER A 349 -2.72 10.55 -8.64
CA SER A 349 -3.39 11.85 -8.64
C SER A 349 -4.87 11.81 -9.03
N TYR A 350 -5.35 10.71 -9.59
CA TYR A 350 -6.76 10.56 -9.99
C TYR A 350 -7.72 10.33 -8.84
N SER A 351 -7.23 10.02 -7.65
CA SER A 351 -8.09 9.84 -6.48
C SER A 351 -7.56 10.57 -5.25
N ASN A 352 -8.48 10.92 -4.36
CA ASN A 352 -8.16 11.49 -3.05
C ASN A 352 -7.99 10.41 -1.96
N ASN A 353 -8.24 9.14 -2.29
CA ASN A 353 -8.04 8.00 -1.40
C ASN A 353 -7.03 7.03 -2.00
N VAL A 354 -6.15 6.50 -1.17
CA VAL A 354 -5.17 5.50 -1.61
C VAL A 354 -4.97 4.41 -0.55
N ILE A 355 -4.82 3.16 -0.99
CA ILE A 355 -4.29 2.06 -0.18
C ILE A 355 -2.83 1.88 -0.60
N LEU A 356 -1.89 2.10 0.32
CA LEU A 356 -0.47 1.86 0.08
C LEU A 356 -0.09 0.48 0.62
N THR A 357 0.17 -0.43 -0.29
CA THR A 357 0.62 -1.79 0.03
C THR A 357 2.14 -1.84 0.19
N GLN A 358 2.62 -2.89 0.82
CA GLN A 358 4.04 -3.13 0.95
C GLN A 358 4.74 -3.15 -0.42
N ASN A 359 5.95 -2.61 -0.47
CA ASN A 359 6.78 -2.70 -1.67
C ASN A 359 7.14 -4.16 -1.98
N PRO A 360 7.19 -4.54 -3.27
CA PRO A 360 7.78 -5.82 -3.66
C PRO A 360 9.27 -5.86 -3.30
N SER A 361 9.85 -7.06 -3.29
CA SER A 361 11.28 -7.26 -3.01
C SER A 361 12.20 -6.45 -3.94
N GLU A 362 11.77 -6.25 -5.18
CA GLU A 362 12.42 -5.38 -6.15
C GLU A 362 11.48 -4.26 -6.57
N THR A 363 11.86 -3.02 -6.29
CA THR A 363 11.15 -1.84 -6.77
C THR A 363 11.76 -1.37 -8.08
N LYS A 364 10.91 -0.93 -9.01
CA LYS A 364 11.31 -0.39 -10.31
C LYS A 364 10.78 1.04 -10.43
N ASN A 365 11.55 1.98 -9.93
CA ASN A 365 11.24 3.40 -10.05
C ASN A 365 11.45 3.89 -11.48
N ALA A 366 10.60 4.82 -11.92
CA ALA A 366 10.80 5.57 -13.15
C ALA A 366 11.66 6.82 -12.91
N ASP A 367 11.38 7.52 -11.81
CA ASP A 367 12.14 8.69 -11.32
C ASP A 367 11.88 8.81 -9.80
N ALA A 368 12.77 8.23 -8.99
CA ALA A 368 12.61 8.17 -7.54
C ALA A 368 12.63 9.56 -6.90
N ASP A 369 11.66 9.82 -6.03
CA ASP A 369 11.55 11.04 -5.22
C ASP A 369 11.71 10.69 -3.74
N ASN A 370 12.41 11.54 -3.02
CA ASN A 370 12.53 11.41 -1.56
C ASN A 370 11.26 11.85 -0.82
N THR A 371 10.33 12.53 -1.50
CA THR A 371 9.13 13.11 -0.88
C THR A 371 7.89 12.34 -1.28
N ALA A 372 7.14 11.88 -0.29
CA ALA A 372 5.86 11.21 -0.49
C ALA A 372 4.73 12.20 -0.78
N GLY A 373 3.73 11.78 -1.57
CA GLY A 373 2.48 12.50 -1.75
C GLY A 373 1.58 12.42 -0.52
N VAL A 374 0.68 13.40 -0.38
CA VAL A 374 -0.34 13.47 0.67
C VAL A 374 -1.72 13.31 0.06
N TYR A 375 -2.60 12.58 0.75
CA TYR A 375 -3.95 12.26 0.30
C TYR A 375 -4.98 12.72 1.34
N LYS A 376 -6.21 12.88 0.93
CA LYS A 376 -7.31 13.11 1.88
C LYS A 376 -7.41 11.95 2.88
N GLN A 377 -7.25 10.72 2.38
CA GLN A 377 -7.20 9.51 3.18
C GLN A 377 -6.25 8.50 2.55
N ALA A 378 -5.21 8.14 3.27
CA ALA A 378 -4.31 7.06 2.91
C ALA A 378 -4.48 5.92 3.91
N PHE A 379 -4.62 4.70 3.40
CA PHE A 379 -4.69 3.50 4.23
C PHE A 379 -3.35 2.78 4.21
N TYR A 380 -2.86 2.44 5.38
CA TYR A 380 -1.73 1.53 5.54
C TYR A 380 -2.16 0.11 5.16
N GLY A 381 -1.65 -0.43 4.06
CA GLY A 381 -1.91 -1.82 3.65
C GLY A 381 -1.14 -2.81 4.53
N LEU A 382 -1.85 -3.50 5.40
CA LEU A 382 -1.32 -4.52 6.30
C LEU A 382 -1.77 -5.91 5.82
N GLN A 383 -0.84 -6.79 5.53
CA GLN A 383 -1.19 -8.16 5.16
C GLN A 383 -1.80 -8.93 6.34
N GLU A 384 -2.82 -9.75 6.10
CA GLU A 384 -3.48 -10.58 7.13
C GLU A 384 -2.48 -11.40 7.94
N GLN A 385 -1.48 -11.98 7.27
CA GLN A 385 -0.43 -12.78 7.88
C GLN A 385 0.31 -12.04 9.00
N SER A 386 0.33 -10.72 8.95
CA SER A 386 0.91 -9.87 10.01
C SER A 386 0.10 -9.92 11.31
N LEU A 387 -1.14 -10.37 11.27
CA LEU A 387 -2.04 -10.55 12.42
C LEU A 387 -2.10 -12.00 12.90
N GLU A 388 -1.51 -12.93 12.17
CA GLU A 388 -1.45 -14.33 12.59
C GLU A 388 -0.40 -14.54 13.69
N THR A 389 -0.46 -15.71 14.31
CA THR A 389 0.48 -16.09 15.38
C THR A 389 1.87 -16.29 14.79
N VAL A 390 2.80 -15.42 15.12
CA VAL A 390 4.22 -15.65 14.85
C VAL A 390 4.84 -16.32 16.09
N HIS A 391 5.34 -17.54 15.94
CA HIS A 391 6.09 -18.33 16.95
C HIS A 391 5.72 -18.03 18.42
N ASN A 392 4.88 -18.85 19.02
CA ASN A 392 4.50 -18.82 20.44
C ASN A 392 3.81 -17.54 20.95
N GLY A 393 3.21 -16.74 20.05
CA GLY A 393 2.45 -15.55 20.42
C GLY A 393 0.95 -15.78 20.45
N THR A 394 0.19 -14.73 20.76
CA THR A 394 -1.26 -14.67 20.62
C THR A 394 -1.61 -14.46 19.14
N ASN A 395 -2.64 -15.13 18.63
CA ASN A 395 -3.21 -14.76 17.34
C ASN A 395 -3.78 -13.33 17.46
N LEU A 396 -3.13 -12.35 16.82
CA LEU A 396 -3.45 -10.94 16.99
C LEU A 396 -4.85 -10.61 16.47
N ALA A 397 -5.32 -11.29 15.42
CA ALA A 397 -6.68 -11.11 14.90
C ALA A 397 -7.77 -11.52 15.90
N GLN A 398 -7.45 -12.31 16.93
CA GLN A 398 -8.36 -12.74 17.99
C GLN A 398 -8.23 -11.94 19.28
N THR A 399 -7.52 -10.83 19.25
CA THR A 399 -7.37 -9.90 20.36
C THR A 399 -8.09 -8.57 20.04
N ASP A 400 -8.40 -7.80 21.08
CA ASP A 400 -9.05 -6.49 20.93
C ASP A 400 -8.05 -5.43 20.44
N LEU A 401 -7.42 -5.66 19.25
CA LEU A 401 -6.47 -4.74 18.67
C LEU A 401 -7.13 -3.44 18.23
N SER A 402 -6.48 -2.34 18.51
CA SER A 402 -6.85 -1.03 17.98
C SER A 402 -5.76 -0.50 17.04
N PHE A 403 -6.16 0.04 15.90
CA PHE A 403 -5.27 0.68 14.93
C PHE A 403 -5.23 2.18 15.15
N SER A 404 -4.04 2.76 15.15
CA SER A 404 -3.85 4.19 15.41
C SER A 404 -3.70 5.02 14.14
N SER A 405 -3.82 4.38 12.96
CA SER A 405 -3.88 5.01 11.66
C SER A 405 -4.91 4.31 10.79
N PRO A 406 -5.47 4.95 9.75
CA PRO A 406 -6.28 4.27 8.76
C PRO A 406 -5.50 3.07 8.20
N THR A 407 -6.05 1.87 8.36
CA THR A 407 -5.40 0.61 7.98
C THR A 407 -6.33 -0.18 7.07
N ALA A 408 -5.77 -0.76 6.00
CA ALA A 408 -6.43 -1.76 5.15
C ALA A 408 -5.79 -3.12 5.42
N VAL A 409 -6.53 -4.04 6.02
CA VAL A 409 -6.07 -5.42 6.18
C VAL A 409 -6.29 -6.14 4.86
N THR A 410 -5.19 -6.52 4.20
CA THR A 410 -5.21 -7.07 2.84
C THR A 410 -5.13 -8.60 2.86
N MET A 411 -5.99 -9.22 2.07
CA MET A 411 -6.07 -10.66 1.83
C MET A 411 -6.11 -10.91 0.33
N THR A 412 -5.40 -11.91 -0.15
CA THR A 412 -5.45 -12.31 -1.56
C THR A 412 -6.77 -13.00 -1.88
N MET A 413 -7.34 -12.73 -3.07
CA MET A 413 -8.53 -13.41 -3.58
C MET A 413 -8.31 -14.93 -3.61
N PRO A 414 -9.19 -15.73 -2.99
CA PRO A 414 -9.04 -17.19 -2.97
C PRO A 414 -9.22 -17.82 -4.36
N ASP A 415 -8.41 -18.83 -4.65
CA ASP A 415 -8.47 -19.59 -5.91
C ASP A 415 -9.38 -20.81 -5.84
N SER A 416 -9.79 -21.22 -4.66
CA SER A 416 -10.64 -22.40 -4.44
C SER A 416 -11.79 -22.12 -3.47
N GLN A 417 -12.85 -22.93 -3.55
CA GLN A 417 -13.96 -22.90 -2.60
C GLN A 417 -13.51 -23.19 -1.15
N LYS A 418 -12.51 -24.04 -0.97
CA LYS A 418 -11.95 -24.37 0.34
C LYS A 418 -11.26 -23.16 0.95
N ASP A 419 -10.45 -22.44 0.17
CA ASP A 419 -9.71 -21.26 0.63
C ASP A 419 -10.66 -20.11 0.90
N LEU A 420 -11.72 -19.93 0.08
CA LEU A 420 -12.79 -18.97 0.32
C LEU A 420 -13.49 -19.25 1.65
N THR A 421 -13.91 -20.48 1.91
CA THR A 421 -14.53 -20.84 3.18
C THR A 421 -13.58 -20.60 4.36
N GLY A 422 -12.29 -20.89 4.19
CA GLY A 422 -11.25 -20.62 5.17
C GLY A 422 -11.09 -19.12 5.45
N LEU A 423 -11.06 -18.28 4.41
CA LEU A 423 -10.98 -16.83 4.52
C LEU A 423 -12.19 -16.26 5.28
N VAL A 424 -13.41 -16.58 4.85
CA VAL A 424 -14.64 -16.11 5.51
C VAL A 424 -14.65 -16.52 6.98
N LYS A 425 -14.28 -17.75 7.30
CA LYS A 425 -14.19 -18.23 8.69
C LYS A 425 -13.19 -17.42 9.52
N ARG A 426 -11.98 -17.13 8.98
CA ARG A 426 -10.96 -16.33 9.70
C ARG A 426 -11.45 -14.90 9.95
N VAL A 427 -12.03 -14.26 8.93
CA VAL A 427 -12.51 -12.88 9.03
C VAL A 427 -13.69 -12.76 10.01
N SER A 428 -14.63 -13.74 9.99
CA SER A 428 -15.75 -13.79 10.93
C SER A 428 -15.33 -14.09 12.37
N ALA A 429 -14.23 -14.82 12.56
CA ALA A 429 -13.68 -15.13 13.89
C ALA A 429 -12.81 -14.00 14.45
N ALA A 430 -12.42 -13.03 13.63
CA ALA A 430 -11.59 -11.92 14.07
C ALA A 430 -12.35 -11.01 15.04
N LYS A 431 -11.72 -10.66 16.17
CA LYS A 431 -12.26 -9.68 17.14
C LYS A 431 -11.92 -8.25 16.71
N VAL A 432 -12.21 -7.94 15.46
CA VAL A 432 -11.93 -6.65 14.84
C VAL A 432 -13.23 -6.07 14.33
N SER A 433 -13.56 -4.86 14.72
CA SER A 433 -14.68 -4.13 14.12
C SER A 433 -14.23 -3.58 12.77
N TRP A 434 -14.72 -4.15 11.68
CA TRP A 434 -14.36 -3.72 10.34
C TRP A 434 -14.94 -2.34 10.01
N LEU A 435 -14.19 -1.54 9.26
CA LEU A 435 -14.67 -0.25 8.76
C LEU A 435 -15.81 -0.48 7.76
N ASP A 436 -16.96 0.06 8.07
CA ASP A 436 -18.09 0.11 7.14
C ASP A 436 -17.99 1.40 6.30
N PRO A 437 -17.73 1.28 4.98
CA PRO A 437 -17.66 2.45 4.12
C PRO A 437 -18.99 3.21 4.03
N SER A 438 -20.13 2.57 4.29
CA SER A 438 -21.46 3.20 4.24
C SER A 438 -21.78 4.05 5.47
N ALA A 439 -21.06 3.85 6.59
CA ALA A 439 -21.35 4.47 7.90
C ALA A 439 -20.97 5.96 8.03
N GLY A 440 -20.73 6.67 6.94
CA GLY A 440 -20.60 8.14 6.91
C GLY A 440 -19.21 8.71 7.22
N LYS A 441 -18.28 7.93 7.76
CA LYS A 441 -16.89 8.35 8.03
C LYS A 441 -15.97 8.17 6.83
N PHE A 442 -16.41 7.42 5.84
CA PHE A 442 -15.67 7.15 4.61
C PHE A 442 -16.26 7.92 3.44
N SER A 443 -15.40 8.52 2.64
CA SER A 443 -15.79 9.10 1.35
C SER A 443 -14.63 9.04 0.39
N GLY A 444 -14.92 8.74 -0.87
CA GLY A 444 -13.91 8.64 -1.94
C GLY A 444 -14.29 9.44 -3.17
N THR A 445 -13.30 9.99 -3.86
CA THR A 445 -13.50 10.66 -5.13
C THR A 445 -12.41 10.20 -6.09
N THR A 446 -12.83 9.73 -7.25
CA THR A 446 -11.95 9.42 -8.38
C THR A 446 -12.38 10.27 -9.56
N THR A 447 -11.43 11.00 -10.17
CA THR A 447 -11.71 11.95 -11.25
C THR A 447 -10.86 11.60 -12.46
N VAL A 448 -11.47 11.52 -13.64
CA VAL A 448 -10.80 11.33 -14.92
C VAL A 448 -11.48 12.17 -15.99
N ALA A 449 -10.73 13.03 -16.65
CA ALA A 449 -11.27 13.99 -17.63
C ALA A 449 -12.49 14.76 -17.06
N ASN A 450 -13.66 14.58 -17.65
CA ASN A 450 -14.93 15.21 -17.26
C ASN A 450 -15.82 14.29 -16.40
N GLN A 451 -15.34 13.09 -16.02
CA GLN A 451 -16.05 12.16 -15.16
C GLN A 451 -15.51 12.23 -13.74
N ARG A 452 -16.39 12.47 -12.77
CA ARG A 452 -16.09 12.48 -11.35
C ARG A 452 -17.00 11.50 -10.62
N ALA A 453 -16.46 10.33 -10.29
CA ALA A 453 -17.10 9.37 -9.40
C ALA A 453 -16.84 9.79 -7.96
N HIS A 454 -17.89 9.88 -7.15
CA HIS A 454 -17.82 10.21 -5.74
C HIS A 454 -18.68 9.24 -4.95
N TYR A 455 -18.14 8.74 -3.84
CA TYR A 455 -18.83 7.88 -2.89
C TYR A 455 -18.94 8.57 -1.54
N ARG A 456 -20.12 8.55 -0.95
CA ARG A 456 -20.38 9.08 0.38
C ARG A 456 -21.64 8.47 0.99
N ASN A 457 -21.58 8.07 2.25
CA ASN A 457 -22.72 7.55 3.02
C ASN A 457 -23.45 6.41 2.29
N GLY A 458 -22.72 5.44 1.76
CA GLY A 458 -23.31 4.30 1.04
C GLY A 458 -23.81 4.60 -0.38
N ASN A 459 -23.65 5.82 -0.87
CA ASN A 459 -24.20 6.23 -2.15
C ASN A 459 -23.09 6.65 -3.14
N TYR A 460 -23.30 6.30 -4.40
CA TYR A 460 -22.45 6.72 -5.51
C TYR A 460 -23.04 7.94 -6.23
N TYR A 461 -22.17 8.83 -6.65
CA TYR A 461 -22.51 10.03 -7.41
C TYR A 461 -21.59 10.13 -8.62
N LEU A 462 -22.17 10.34 -9.80
CA LEU A 462 -21.43 10.63 -11.02
C LEU A 462 -21.68 12.10 -11.42
N ASN A 463 -20.62 12.90 -11.49
CA ASN A 463 -20.70 14.34 -11.79
C ASN A 463 -21.66 15.10 -10.85
N GLY A 464 -21.76 14.68 -9.60
CA GLY A 464 -22.63 15.28 -8.58
C GLY A 464 -24.07 14.76 -8.57
N GLN A 465 -24.45 13.93 -9.53
CA GLN A 465 -25.78 13.29 -9.57
C GLN A 465 -25.74 11.92 -8.90
N LEU A 466 -26.73 11.64 -8.06
CA LEU A 466 -26.91 10.32 -7.45
C LEU A 466 -27.03 9.26 -8.56
N THR A 467 -26.26 8.23 -8.46
CA THR A 467 -26.19 7.15 -9.45
C THR A 467 -26.39 5.81 -8.75
N VAL A 468 -27.24 4.98 -9.31
CA VAL A 468 -27.49 3.62 -8.81
C VAL A 468 -26.59 2.66 -9.57
N VAL A 469 -25.89 1.80 -8.83
CA VAL A 469 -25.16 0.68 -9.42
C VAL A 469 -26.16 -0.34 -9.93
N PRO A 470 -26.11 -0.78 -11.19
CA PRO A 470 -27.07 -1.75 -11.72
C PRO A 470 -27.02 -3.07 -10.97
N THR A 471 -28.16 -3.63 -10.68
CA THR A 471 -28.26 -4.98 -10.15
C THR A 471 -28.10 -5.97 -11.29
N TYR A 472 -27.04 -6.74 -11.30
CA TYR A 472 -26.76 -7.77 -12.28
C TYR A 472 -26.99 -9.16 -11.65
N ASN A 473 -27.90 -9.91 -12.25
CA ASN A 473 -28.01 -11.35 -12.00
C ASN A 473 -27.19 -12.07 -13.08
N PRO A 474 -26.01 -12.63 -12.74
CA PRO A 474 -25.23 -13.36 -13.73
C PRO A 474 -26.07 -14.51 -14.27
N PRO A 475 -26.09 -14.70 -15.59
CA PRO A 475 -26.75 -15.87 -16.16
C PRO A 475 -26.09 -17.12 -15.54
N LYS A 476 -26.90 -18.06 -15.04
CA LYS A 476 -26.39 -19.36 -14.62
C LYS A 476 -25.50 -19.90 -15.72
N GLN A 477 -24.21 -20.15 -15.39
CA GLN A 477 -23.31 -20.77 -16.35
C GLN A 477 -23.90 -22.11 -16.76
N THR A 478 -24.39 -22.19 -17.98
CA THR A 478 -24.37 -23.47 -18.69
C THR A 478 -22.90 -23.80 -18.86
N LYS A 479 -22.43 -24.89 -18.23
CA LYS A 479 -21.07 -25.41 -18.51
C LYS A 479 -20.88 -25.33 -20.02
N PRO A 480 -19.83 -24.64 -20.52
CA PRO A 480 -19.58 -24.64 -21.93
C PRO A 480 -19.57 -26.10 -22.36
N ALA A 481 -20.37 -26.43 -23.39
CA ALA A 481 -20.29 -27.75 -23.97
C ALA A 481 -18.80 -28.05 -24.20
N PRO A 482 -18.31 -29.24 -23.84
CA PRO A 482 -16.90 -29.57 -24.06
C PRO A 482 -16.62 -29.24 -25.52
N VAL A 483 -15.76 -28.26 -25.76
CA VAL A 483 -15.31 -27.92 -27.12
C VAL A 483 -14.54 -29.14 -27.55
N THR A 484 -15.22 -30.05 -28.24
CA THR A 484 -14.52 -31.09 -28.99
C THR A 484 -13.60 -30.35 -29.95
N PRO A 485 -12.28 -30.54 -29.85
CA PRO A 485 -11.37 -29.89 -30.78
C PRO A 485 -11.88 -30.18 -32.17
N THR A 486 -12.20 -29.11 -32.90
CA THR A 486 -12.64 -29.28 -34.29
C THR A 486 -11.59 -30.11 -35.01
N GLY A 487 -12.02 -31.12 -35.81
CA GLY A 487 -11.10 -32.06 -36.46
C GLY A 487 -9.97 -31.37 -37.23
N ALA A 488 -10.17 -30.12 -37.66
CA ALA A 488 -9.15 -29.25 -38.25
C ALA A 488 -7.96 -28.94 -37.31
N LEU A 489 -8.19 -28.64 -36.02
CA LEU A 489 -7.13 -28.40 -35.05
C LEU A 489 -6.37 -29.69 -34.70
N ASN A 490 -7.07 -30.83 -34.55
CA ASN A 490 -6.41 -32.12 -34.35
C ASN A 490 -5.59 -32.53 -35.57
N THR A 491 -6.06 -32.25 -36.77
CA THR A 491 -5.29 -32.50 -38.01
C THR A 491 -4.08 -31.59 -38.09
N PHE A 492 -4.21 -30.31 -37.72
CA PHE A 492 -3.10 -29.36 -37.69
C PHE A 492 -2.00 -29.80 -36.71
N PHE A 493 -2.34 -30.13 -35.47
CA PHE A 493 -1.37 -30.59 -34.48
C PHE A 493 -0.78 -31.98 -34.81
N SER A 494 -1.52 -32.85 -35.51
CA SER A 494 -0.98 -34.15 -35.94
C SER A 494 0.00 -33.97 -37.09
N VAL A 495 -0.23 -33.04 -38.02
CA VAL A 495 0.67 -32.71 -39.11
C VAL A 495 1.96 -32.07 -38.58
N ASP A 496 1.87 -31.12 -37.66
CA ASP A 496 3.06 -30.52 -37.01
C ASP A 496 3.87 -31.57 -36.23
N GLY A 497 3.20 -32.49 -35.55
CA GLY A 497 3.88 -33.59 -34.87
C GLY A 497 4.65 -34.51 -35.83
N VAL A 498 4.08 -34.83 -36.99
CA VAL A 498 4.73 -35.64 -38.02
C VAL A 498 5.92 -34.88 -38.65
N PHE A 499 5.79 -33.56 -38.93
CA PHE A 499 6.89 -32.72 -39.40
C PHE A 499 8.05 -32.65 -38.41
N LEU A 500 7.74 -32.44 -37.12
CA LEU A 500 8.76 -32.42 -36.05
C LEU A 500 9.48 -33.75 -35.93
N PHE A 501 8.75 -34.86 -35.99
CA PHE A 501 9.32 -36.22 -35.98
C PHE A 501 10.21 -36.48 -37.20
N PHE A 502 9.79 -36.06 -38.38
CA PHE A 502 10.61 -36.15 -39.60
C PHE A 502 11.90 -35.34 -39.49
N PHE A 503 11.82 -34.09 -39.02
CA PHE A 503 12.99 -33.24 -38.78
C PHE A 503 13.96 -33.85 -37.77
N MET A 504 13.45 -34.46 -36.72
CA MET A 504 14.25 -35.15 -35.73
C MET A 504 15.03 -36.35 -36.34
N ILE A 505 14.36 -37.16 -37.17
CA ILE A 505 15.00 -38.29 -37.88
C ILE A 505 16.06 -37.78 -38.84
N VAL A 506 15.78 -36.77 -39.65
CA VAL A 506 16.76 -36.20 -40.60
C VAL A 506 17.98 -35.65 -39.85
N SER A 507 17.78 -34.92 -38.75
CA SER A 507 18.87 -34.40 -37.91
C SER A 507 19.73 -35.52 -37.34
N LEU A 508 19.11 -36.63 -36.94
CA LEU A 508 19.81 -37.79 -36.40
C LEU A 508 20.62 -38.53 -37.44
N ILE A 509 20.12 -38.64 -38.69
CA ILE A 509 20.83 -39.18 -39.83
C ILE A 509 22.03 -38.31 -40.19
N VAL A 510 21.88 -36.99 -40.21
CA VAL A 510 22.95 -36.04 -40.48
C VAL A 510 24.05 -36.13 -39.41
N LEU A 511 23.69 -36.21 -38.14
CA LEU A 511 24.62 -36.40 -37.05
C LEU A 511 25.36 -37.74 -37.13
N LEU A 512 24.67 -38.83 -37.52
CA LEU A 512 25.28 -40.12 -37.75
C LEU A 512 26.27 -40.09 -38.90
N ALA A 513 25.92 -39.43 -40.00
CA ALA A 513 26.81 -39.25 -41.14
C ALA A 513 28.08 -38.46 -40.74
N PHE A 514 27.94 -37.35 -39.99
CA PHE A 514 29.10 -36.62 -39.45
C PHE A 514 29.95 -37.45 -38.50
N TYR A 515 29.32 -38.29 -37.68
CA TYR A 515 30.03 -39.23 -36.80
C TYR A 515 30.86 -40.23 -37.61
N ILE A 516 30.27 -40.86 -38.65
CA ILE A 516 30.95 -41.83 -39.52
C ILE A 516 32.12 -41.17 -40.26
N VAL A 517 31.89 -40.00 -40.89
CA VAL A 517 32.91 -39.25 -41.60
C VAL A 517 34.02 -38.78 -40.64
N GLY A 518 33.67 -38.24 -39.48
CA GLY A 518 34.62 -37.83 -38.45
C GLY A 518 35.46 -39.02 -37.95
N ARG A 519 34.84 -40.16 -37.77
CA ARG A 519 35.56 -41.40 -37.42
C ARG A 519 36.50 -41.87 -38.51
N GLN A 520 36.07 -41.81 -39.78
CA GLN A 520 36.95 -42.16 -40.91
C GLN A 520 38.16 -41.22 -41.05
N VAL A 521 37.93 -39.91 -40.93
CA VAL A 521 38.97 -38.90 -40.93
C VAL A 521 39.93 -39.09 -39.75
N TYR A 522 39.42 -39.31 -38.58
CA TYR A 522 40.21 -39.61 -37.39
C TYR A 522 41.09 -40.83 -37.60
N TRP A 523 40.55 -41.95 -38.12
CA TRP A 523 41.32 -43.19 -38.40
C TRP A 523 42.32 -43.00 -39.53
N SER A 524 42.05 -42.17 -40.56
CA SER A 524 42.99 -41.87 -41.61
C SER A 524 44.16 -41.01 -41.14
N MET A 525 43.94 -40.11 -40.19
CA MET A 525 45.02 -39.27 -39.62
C MET A 525 45.93 -40.00 -38.65
N PHE A 526 45.40 -41.01 -37.93
CA PHE A 526 46.18 -41.74 -36.92
C PHE A 526 46.67 -43.13 -37.35
N LYS A 527 46.32 -43.62 -38.55
CA LYS A 527 46.82 -44.91 -39.13
C LYS A 527 47.99 -44.72 -40.12
N LYS A 528 48.54 -43.51 -40.24
CA LYS A 528 49.86 -43.35 -40.98
C LYS A 528 50.99 -43.41 -39.95
N LYS A 529 51.39 -44.66 -39.64
CA LYS A 529 52.71 -45.08 -39.29
C LYS A 529 52.96 -46.40 -39.94
#